data_dc5885f763200c4e050e33dc6a852ce2
#
_entry.id   dc5885f763200c4e050e33dc6a852ce2
#
_cell.length_a   1.000
_cell.length_b   1.000
_cell.length_c   1.000
_cell.angle_alpha   90.00
_cell.angle_beta   90.00
_cell.angle_gamma   90.00
#
_symmetry.space_group_name_H-M   'P 1'
#
loop_
_entity.id
_entity.type
_entity.pdbx_description
1 polymer ?
#
loop_
_entity_poly.entity_id
_entity_poly.type
_entity_poly.pdbx_seq_one_letter_code
_entity_poly.pdbx_strand_id
1 'polypeptide(L)'
;VIRTRNVPGGMILAILITTVIGIPFGVTELPSSPFSLPAGIGSQFMNIDFIGALDFAYIPFLIALFIPDFFSTFGTVLGVGAKAGYLDEDGNLPGIDKCFKVDAIATSFGALFGMPSMTTYLESSAATGPILIFIGINMLSSMSKIHYEDLTEAVPAFICIAFTIFANNIANGICAAIPAYFIMKIAAGKVKELSPVMYIMVAVCLLYFYTLI
;
A
#
# COMPACT_ATOMS: atom_id res chain seq x y z
N VAL A 1 5.83 26.18 0.13
CA VAL A 1 6.28 27.41 0.85
C VAL A 1 6.94 27.04 2.19
N ILE A 2 6.31 26.31 3.08
CA ILE A 2 6.87 26.00 4.43
C ILE A 2 8.16 25.18 4.33
N ARG A 3 8.25 24.25 3.40
CA ARG A 3 9.44 23.40 3.18
C ARG A 3 10.55 24.10 2.41
N THR A 4 10.22 25.00 1.48
CA THR A 4 11.21 25.78 0.74
C THR A 4 12.00 26.73 1.66
N ARG A 5 11.46 27.03 2.84
CA ARG A 5 12.11 27.88 3.86
C ARG A 5 12.76 27.11 5.01
N ASN A 6 12.89 25.76 4.88
CA ASN A 6 13.52 24.89 5.91
C ASN A 6 12.96 25.11 7.34
N VAL A 7 11.65 25.31 7.46
CA VAL A 7 11.02 25.49 8.78
C VAL A 7 11.02 24.13 9.50
N PRO A 8 11.70 23.99 10.65
CA PRO A 8 11.66 22.75 11.43
C PRO A 8 10.22 22.46 11.87
N GLY A 9 9.75 21.23 11.69
CA GLY A 9 8.37 20.83 12.00
C GLY A 9 7.32 21.33 11.00
N GLY A 10 7.72 21.78 9.82
CA GLY A 10 6.81 22.33 8.80
C GLY A 10 5.66 21.40 8.41
N MET A 11 5.86 20.08 8.55
CA MET A 11 4.81 19.09 8.33
C MET A 11 3.70 19.18 9.40
N ILE A 12 4.09 19.20 10.67
CA ILE A 12 3.14 19.33 11.80
C ILE A 12 2.39 20.67 11.69
N LEU A 13 3.11 21.73 11.34
CA LEU A 13 2.52 23.06 11.18
C LEU A 13 1.50 23.08 10.03
N ALA A 14 1.78 22.41 8.92
CA ALA A 14 0.85 22.29 7.80
C ALA A 14 -0.42 21.53 8.21
N ILE A 15 -0.29 20.44 8.96
CA ILE A 15 -1.43 19.67 9.51
C ILE A 15 -2.30 20.57 10.39
N LEU A 16 -1.70 21.25 11.36
CA LEU A 16 -2.42 22.13 12.28
C LEU A 16 -3.16 23.27 11.53
N ILE A 17 -2.49 23.92 10.59
CA ILE A 17 -3.09 25.00 9.80
C ILE A 17 -4.26 24.47 8.98
N THR A 18 -4.09 23.32 8.31
CA THR A 18 -5.15 22.73 7.49
C THR A 18 -6.36 22.32 8.35
N THR A 19 -6.11 21.74 9.53
CA THR A 19 -7.16 21.37 10.48
C THR A 19 -7.95 22.62 10.94
N VAL A 20 -7.25 23.68 11.35
CA VAL A 20 -7.89 24.93 11.80
C VAL A 20 -8.71 25.59 10.68
N ILE A 21 -8.18 25.58 9.46
CA ILE A 21 -8.92 26.11 8.29
C ILE A 21 -10.14 25.21 7.96
N GLY A 22 -10.02 23.89 8.13
CA GLY A 22 -11.10 22.95 7.85
C GLY A 22 -12.34 23.11 8.75
N ILE A 23 -12.17 23.66 9.98
CA ILE A 23 -13.29 23.85 10.93
C ILE A 23 -14.39 24.76 10.35
N PRO A 24 -14.10 26.00 9.88
CA PRO A 24 -15.14 26.89 9.35
C PRO A 24 -15.77 26.39 8.05
N PHE A 25 -15.08 25.51 7.31
CA PHE A 25 -15.62 24.90 6.08
C PHE A 25 -16.43 23.62 6.34
N GLY A 26 -16.60 23.19 7.61
CA GLY A 26 -17.35 21.99 7.96
C GLY A 26 -16.66 20.68 7.54
N VAL A 27 -15.39 20.73 7.14
CA VAL A 27 -14.60 19.56 6.75
C VAL A 27 -14.02 18.85 7.99
N THR A 28 -13.79 19.61 9.07
CA THR A 28 -13.24 19.10 10.31
C THR A 28 -14.26 19.30 11.42
N GLU A 29 -14.75 18.20 11.97
CA GLU A 29 -15.62 18.22 13.16
C GLU A 29 -14.76 18.33 14.41
N LEU A 30 -15.15 19.25 15.29
CA LEU A 30 -14.48 19.37 16.60
C LEU A 30 -14.93 18.20 17.49
N PRO A 31 -13.99 17.47 18.13
CA PRO A 31 -14.33 16.40 19.02
C PRO A 31 -15.12 16.97 20.22
N SER A 32 -16.16 16.26 20.64
CA SER A 32 -16.97 16.63 21.83
C SER A 32 -16.16 16.59 23.14
N SER A 33 -15.06 15.85 23.14
CA SER A 33 -14.12 15.75 24.28
C SER A 33 -12.69 15.68 23.77
N PRO A 34 -11.75 16.44 24.35
CA PRO A 34 -10.33 16.41 23.97
C PRO A 34 -9.65 15.06 24.29
N PHE A 35 -10.21 14.30 25.22
CA PHE A 35 -9.76 12.96 25.59
C PHE A 35 -10.96 12.03 25.70
N SER A 36 -10.92 10.94 24.93
CA SER A 36 -11.88 9.85 25.05
C SER A 36 -11.13 8.51 25.02
N LEU A 37 -11.52 7.59 25.89
CA LEU A 37 -11.03 6.22 25.81
C LEU A 37 -11.75 5.52 24.66
N PRO A 38 -11.04 4.67 23.87
CA PRO A 38 -11.67 3.90 22.83
C PRO A 38 -12.77 3.01 23.42
N ALA A 39 -13.99 3.14 22.89
CA ALA A 39 -15.12 2.33 23.31
C ALA A 39 -15.05 0.94 22.65
N GLY A 40 -15.39 -0.12 23.39
CA GLY A 40 -15.59 -1.45 22.84
C GLY A 40 -14.33 -2.34 22.80
N ILE A 41 -13.15 -1.88 23.17
CA ILE A 41 -11.94 -2.72 23.19
C ILE A 41 -12.13 -3.95 24.10
N GLY A 42 -12.75 -3.77 25.26
CA GLY A 42 -12.96 -4.88 26.21
C GLY A 42 -13.88 -5.99 25.70
N SER A 43 -14.83 -5.67 24.81
CA SER A 43 -15.75 -6.66 24.22
C SER A 43 -15.15 -7.38 23.02
N GLN A 44 -14.14 -6.80 22.38
CA GLN A 44 -13.45 -7.37 21.23
C GLN A 44 -12.19 -8.15 21.61
N PHE A 45 -11.66 -7.90 22.82
CA PHE A 45 -10.42 -8.54 23.25
C PHE A 45 -10.56 -10.06 23.30
N MET A 46 -9.68 -10.77 22.59
CA MET A 46 -9.62 -12.23 22.49
C MET A 46 -10.90 -12.90 21.93
N ASN A 47 -11.81 -12.14 21.31
CA ASN A 47 -13.03 -12.69 20.70
C ASN A 47 -12.73 -13.12 19.24
N ILE A 48 -11.87 -14.16 19.11
CA ILE A 48 -11.40 -14.64 17.81
C ILE A 48 -11.95 -16.05 17.59
N ASP A 49 -12.65 -16.23 16.47
CA ASP A 49 -13.08 -17.55 16.00
C ASP A 49 -12.08 -18.08 14.94
N PHE A 50 -11.04 -18.75 15.40
CA PHE A 50 -10.04 -19.35 14.51
C PHE A 50 -10.62 -20.47 13.63
N ILE A 51 -11.58 -21.23 14.14
CA ILE A 51 -12.15 -22.38 13.43
C ILE A 51 -13.07 -21.90 12.33
N GLY A 52 -13.94 -20.94 12.65
CA GLY A 52 -14.82 -20.31 11.67
C GLY A 52 -14.03 -19.58 10.57
N ALA A 53 -12.92 -18.92 10.91
CA ALA A 53 -12.07 -18.21 9.94
C ALA A 53 -11.39 -19.14 8.91
N LEU A 54 -11.24 -20.43 9.20
CA LEU A 54 -10.65 -21.42 8.29
C LEU A 54 -11.67 -22.05 7.33
N ASP A 55 -12.93 -21.62 7.35
CA ASP A 55 -13.91 -22.07 6.37
C ASP A 55 -13.52 -21.60 4.96
N PHE A 56 -13.63 -22.50 3.98
CA PHE A 56 -13.35 -22.24 2.58
C PHE A 56 -14.14 -21.04 2.01
N ALA A 57 -15.33 -20.76 2.57
CA ALA A 57 -16.14 -19.63 2.19
C ALA A 57 -15.47 -18.27 2.45
N TYR A 58 -14.52 -18.18 3.40
CA TYR A 58 -13.82 -16.96 3.75
C TYR A 58 -12.49 -16.77 3.01
N ILE A 59 -11.99 -17.77 2.28
CA ILE A 59 -10.73 -17.66 1.52
C ILE A 59 -10.74 -16.46 0.56
N PRO A 60 -11.81 -16.20 -0.23
CA PRO A 60 -11.86 -15.02 -1.09
C PRO A 60 -11.70 -13.71 -0.33
N PHE A 61 -12.34 -13.58 0.83
CA PHE A 61 -12.24 -12.38 1.68
C PHE A 61 -10.84 -12.23 2.27
N LEU A 62 -10.20 -13.32 2.70
CA LEU A 62 -8.82 -13.29 3.19
C LEU A 62 -7.87 -12.80 2.10
N ILE A 63 -8.02 -13.26 0.87
CA ILE A 63 -7.21 -12.81 -0.27
C ILE A 63 -7.49 -11.34 -0.57
N ALA A 64 -8.75 -10.92 -0.58
CA ALA A 64 -9.14 -9.53 -0.83
C ALA A 64 -8.61 -8.55 0.22
N LEU A 65 -8.42 -8.98 1.46
CA LEU A 65 -7.82 -8.19 2.53
C LEU A 65 -6.28 -8.27 2.51
N PHE A 66 -5.72 -9.45 2.28
CA PHE A 66 -4.28 -9.67 2.32
C PHE A 66 -3.55 -8.96 1.17
N ILE A 67 -4.08 -9.00 -0.06
CA ILE A 67 -3.39 -8.44 -1.23
C ILE A 67 -3.16 -6.94 -1.10
N PRO A 68 -4.17 -6.09 -0.78
CA PRO A 68 -3.94 -4.67 -0.59
C PRO A 68 -2.95 -4.36 0.53
N ASP A 69 -3.04 -5.07 1.63
CA ASP A 69 -2.17 -4.91 2.79
C ASP A 69 -0.72 -5.24 2.46
N PHE A 70 -0.48 -6.41 1.87
CA PHE A 70 0.84 -6.87 1.44
C PHE A 70 1.49 -5.89 0.46
N PHE A 71 0.78 -5.48 -0.60
CA PHE A 71 1.36 -4.59 -1.61
C PHE A 71 1.53 -3.16 -1.11
N SER A 72 0.68 -2.70 -0.20
CA SER A 72 0.83 -1.40 0.45
C SER A 72 2.11 -1.37 1.29
N THR A 73 2.31 -2.36 2.15
CA THR A 73 3.53 -2.49 2.95
C THR A 73 4.76 -2.66 2.07
N PHE A 74 4.71 -3.52 1.04
CA PHE A 74 5.80 -3.73 0.10
C PHE A 74 6.21 -2.43 -0.59
N GLY A 75 5.25 -1.72 -1.19
CA GLY A 75 5.51 -0.46 -1.88
C GLY A 75 6.07 0.62 -0.97
N THR A 76 5.54 0.72 0.25
CA THR A 76 5.99 1.69 1.26
C THR A 76 7.41 1.40 1.72
N VAL A 77 7.71 0.17 2.10
CA VAL A 77 9.02 -0.24 2.63
C VAL A 77 10.09 -0.11 1.54
N LEU A 78 9.78 -0.54 0.31
CA LEU A 78 10.69 -0.42 -0.82
C LEU A 78 10.93 1.05 -1.20
N GLY A 79 9.87 1.86 -1.24
CA GLY A 79 9.97 3.28 -1.56
C GLY A 79 10.78 4.08 -0.53
N VAL A 80 10.58 3.81 0.76
CA VAL A 80 11.37 4.41 1.85
C VAL A 80 12.81 3.94 1.81
N GLY A 81 13.03 2.63 1.62
CA GLY A 81 14.35 2.03 1.53
C GLY A 81 15.17 2.60 0.37
N ALA A 82 14.55 2.76 -0.81
CA ALA A 82 15.16 3.39 -1.97
C ALA A 82 15.60 4.83 -1.66
N LYS A 83 14.75 5.58 -0.97
CA LYS A 83 15.04 6.97 -0.64
C LYS A 83 16.08 7.13 0.47
N ALA A 84 16.16 6.15 1.37
CA ALA A 84 17.18 6.10 2.42
C ALA A 84 18.54 5.59 1.92
N GLY A 85 18.61 5.12 0.67
CA GLY A 85 19.84 4.58 0.10
C GLY A 85 20.18 3.17 0.60
N TYR A 86 19.15 2.41 1.02
CA TYR A 86 19.33 1.04 1.54
C TYR A 86 19.23 -0.04 0.47
N LEU A 87 18.94 0.33 -0.79
CA LEU A 87 18.94 -0.63 -1.89
C LEU A 87 20.36 -1.04 -2.24
N ASP A 88 20.55 -2.32 -2.55
CA ASP A 88 21.78 -2.83 -3.12
C ASP A 88 21.93 -2.45 -4.61
N GLU A 89 23.05 -2.83 -5.24
CA GLU A 89 23.34 -2.53 -6.64
C GLU A 89 22.32 -3.15 -7.60
N ASP A 90 21.68 -4.25 -7.20
CA ASP A 90 20.64 -4.95 -7.96
C ASP A 90 19.24 -4.36 -7.72
N GLY A 91 19.09 -3.36 -6.85
CA GLY A 91 17.83 -2.71 -6.51
C GLY A 91 16.99 -3.46 -5.49
N ASN A 92 17.54 -4.47 -4.81
CA ASN A 92 16.87 -5.17 -3.72
C ASN A 92 17.07 -4.43 -2.39
N LEU A 93 16.14 -4.61 -1.47
CA LEU A 93 16.24 -4.07 -0.12
C LEU A 93 16.68 -5.18 0.85
N PRO A 94 17.96 -5.17 1.31
CA PRO A 94 18.41 -6.14 2.30
C PRO A 94 17.60 -6.08 3.58
N GLY A 95 17.10 -7.23 4.04
CA GLY A 95 16.31 -7.31 5.27
C GLY A 95 14.83 -6.97 5.13
N ILE A 96 14.30 -6.85 3.93
CA ILE A 96 12.86 -6.62 3.68
C ILE A 96 11.99 -7.70 4.34
N ASP A 97 12.48 -8.94 4.44
CA ASP A 97 11.84 -10.04 5.15
C ASP A 97 11.59 -9.73 6.64
N LYS A 98 12.49 -8.96 7.27
CA LYS A 98 12.33 -8.53 8.66
C LYS A 98 11.19 -7.52 8.81
N CYS A 99 11.04 -6.61 7.84
CA CYS A 99 9.94 -5.66 7.82
C CYS A 99 8.59 -6.38 7.75
N PHE A 100 8.46 -7.36 6.85
CA PHE A 100 7.24 -8.16 6.74
C PHE A 100 6.96 -9.01 7.98
N LYS A 101 7.99 -9.56 8.63
CA LYS A 101 7.81 -10.29 9.89
C LYS A 101 7.27 -9.39 11.00
N VAL A 102 7.80 -8.17 11.11
CA VAL A 102 7.33 -7.19 12.11
C VAL A 102 5.89 -6.78 11.80
N ASP A 103 5.57 -6.52 10.54
CA ASP A 103 4.22 -6.17 10.09
C ASP A 103 3.21 -7.29 10.40
N ALA A 104 3.55 -8.53 10.08
CA ALA A 104 2.73 -9.70 10.40
C ALA A 104 2.51 -9.88 11.91
N ILE A 105 3.55 -9.68 12.72
CA ILE A 105 3.44 -9.75 14.18
C ILE A 105 2.53 -8.62 14.70
N ALA A 106 2.72 -7.40 14.20
CA ALA A 106 1.93 -6.25 14.62
C ALA A 106 0.45 -6.43 14.25
N THR A 107 0.16 -6.90 13.04
CA THR A 107 -1.21 -7.21 12.57
C THR A 107 -1.83 -8.33 13.42
N SER A 108 -1.09 -9.40 13.71
CA SER A 108 -1.56 -10.49 14.56
C SER A 108 -1.86 -10.01 15.97
N PHE A 109 -1.00 -9.14 16.52
CA PHE A 109 -1.24 -8.54 17.83
C PHE A 109 -2.44 -7.60 17.83
N GLY A 110 -2.60 -6.78 16.78
CA GLY A 110 -3.76 -5.91 16.59
C GLY A 110 -5.07 -6.69 16.54
N ALA A 111 -5.08 -7.84 15.87
CA ALA A 111 -6.25 -8.71 15.76
C ALA A 111 -6.76 -9.20 17.13
N LEU A 112 -5.88 -9.39 18.14
CA LEU A 112 -6.29 -9.74 19.51
C LEU A 112 -7.18 -8.67 20.14
N PHE A 113 -7.07 -7.43 19.69
CA PHE A 113 -7.87 -6.29 20.15
C PHE A 113 -9.03 -5.95 19.20
N GLY A 114 -9.27 -6.79 18.18
CA GLY A 114 -10.30 -6.53 17.17
C GLY A 114 -9.94 -5.40 16.20
N MET A 115 -8.65 -5.08 16.05
CA MET A 115 -8.19 -4.09 15.09
C MET A 115 -8.09 -4.70 13.68
N PRO A 116 -8.33 -3.91 12.62
CA PRO A 116 -8.06 -4.34 11.24
C PRO A 116 -6.56 -4.55 11.01
N SER A 117 -6.20 -5.10 9.84
CA SER A 117 -4.79 -5.26 9.46
C SER A 117 -4.04 -3.94 9.59
N MET A 118 -2.84 -4.02 10.14
CA MET A 118 -1.97 -2.86 10.36
C MET A 118 -1.03 -2.75 9.18
N THR A 119 -1.22 -1.73 8.36
CA THR A 119 -0.34 -1.45 7.23
C THR A 119 0.61 -0.30 7.55
N THR A 120 1.75 -0.30 6.87
CA THR A 120 2.74 0.78 6.98
C THR A 120 2.20 2.04 6.32
N TYR A 121 1.97 3.09 7.10
CA TYR A 121 1.52 4.37 6.61
C TYR A 121 2.67 5.38 6.55
N LEU A 122 2.95 5.89 5.36
CA LEU A 122 3.86 7.03 5.18
C LEU A 122 3.20 8.35 5.62
N GLU A 123 1.89 8.38 5.56
CA GLU A 123 1.09 9.56 5.81
C GLU A 123 -0.09 9.20 6.69
N SER A 124 -0.29 9.87 7.78
CA SER A 124 -1.55 9.77 8.50
C SER A 124 -2.48 10.89 8.09
N SER A 125 -3.55 10.49 7.37
CA SER A 125 -4.82 11.19 7.16
C SER A 125 -4.84 12.64 6.60
N ALA A 126 -6.01 13.15 6.41
CA ALA A 126 -6.56 14.35 5.75
C ALA A 126 -5.68 15.60 5.50
N ALA A 127 -4.62 15.83 6.27
CA ALA A 127 -3.68 16.94 6.04
C ALA A 127 -2.57 16.63 5.03
N THR A 128 -2.57 15.43 4.48
CA THR A 128 -1.46 14.86 3.68
C THR A 128 -1.57 15.14 2.18
N GLY A 129 -2.66 15.68 1.66
CA GLY A 129 -2.79 15.96 0.22
C GLY A 129 -1.57 16.68 -0.37
N PRO A 130 -1.14 17.83 0.17
CA PRO A 130 0.05 18.52 -0.31
C PRO A 130 1.36 17.76 -0.10
N ILE A 131 1.43 16.95 0.95
CA ILE A 131 2.59 16.09 1.26
C ILE A 131 2.64 14.90 0.31
N LEU A 132 1.51 14.28 0.00
CA LEU A 132 1.37 13.23 -1.00
C LEU A 132 1.84 13.67 -2.37
N ILE A 133 1.44 14.88 -2.82
CA ILE A 133 1.92 15.46 -4.06
C ILE A 133 3.45 15.60 -4.03
N PHE A 134 4.00 16.07 -2.93
CA PHE A 134 5.45 16.23 -2.80
C PHE A 134 6.18 14.88 -2.79
N ILE A 135 5.67 13.89 -2.05
CA ILE A 135 6.22 12.53 -2.02
C ILE A 135 6.09 11.91 -3.42
N GLY A 136 4.94 12.07 -4.08
CA GLY A 136 4.72 11.62 -5.45
C GLY A 136 5.74 12.19 -6.43
N ILE A 137 5.99 13.50 -6.41
CA ILE A 137 7.02 14.15 -7.23
C ILE A 137 8.41 13.55 -6.95
N ASN A 138 8.74 13.33 -5.69
CA ASN A 138 10.02 12.71 -5.34
C ASN A 138 10.14 11.25 -5.79
N MET A 139 9.03 10.52 -5.85
CA MET A 139 9.00 9.12 -6.31
C MET A 139 8.98 9.00 -7.84
N LEU A 140 8.64 10.07 -8.57
CA LEU A 140 8.73 10.10 -10.05
C LEU A 140 10.14 9.78 -10.55
N SER A 141 11.18 10.08 -9.78
CA SER A 141 12.55 9.71 -10.13
C SER A 141 12.76 8.19 -10.24
N SER A 142 11.97 7.40 -9.53
CA SER A 142 12.02 5.93 -9.61
C SER A 142 11.40 5.41 -10.92
N MET A 143 10.53 6.17 -11.55
CA MET A 143 9.94 5.82 -12.85
C MET A 143 10.97 5.86 -13.98
N SER A 144 12.07 6.61 -13.82
CA SER A 144 13.17 6.64 -14.80
C SER A 144 13.91 5.30 -14.95
N LYS A 145 13.73 4.39 -14.00
CA LYS A 145 14.29 3.04 -14.04
C LYS A 145 13.50 2.06 -14.92
N ILE A 146 12.30 2.44 -15.34
CA ILE A 146 11.47 1.63 -16.25
C ILE A 146 12.04 1.77 -17.66
N HIS A 147 12.32 0.66 -18.32
CA HIS A 147 12.75 0.64 -19.71
C HIS A 147 11.57 0.86 -20.65
N TYR A 148 11.21 2.13 -20.88
CA TYR A 148 10.06 2.51 -21.72
C TYR A 148 10.20 2.08 -23.18
N GLU A 149 11.42 1.78 -23.64
CA GLU A 149 11.69 1.27 -24.98
C GLU A 149 11.24 -0.20 -25.14
N ASP A 150 11.22 -0.98 -24.04
CA ASP A 150 10.69 -2.34 -24.05
C ASP A 150 9.20 -2.34 -23.73
N LEU A 151 8.37 -2.58 -24.75
CA LEU A 151 6.91 -2.64 -24.59
C LEU A 151 6.47 -3.71 -23.57
N THR A 152 7.28 -4.73 -23.34
CA THR A 152 6.96 -5.78 -22.35
C THR A 152 7.05 -5.27 -20.90
N GLU A 153 7.71 -4.15 -20.65
CA GLU A 153 7.80 -3.46 -19.38
C GLU A 153 6.94 -2.20 -19.34
N ALA A 154 6.93 -1.43 -20.42
CA ALA A 154 6.21 -0.16 -20.51
C ALA A 154 4.69 -0.33 -20.41
N VAL A 155 4.11 -1.32 -21.12
CA VAL A 155 2.65 -1.55 -21.10
C VAL A 155 2.13 -1.97 -19.74
N PRO A 156 2.72 -2.94 -19.03
CA PRO A 156 2.31 -3.27 -17.66
C PRO A 156 2.47 -2.11 -16.68
N ALA A 157 3.54 -1.32 -16.81
CA ALA A 157 3.76 -0.14 -15.99
C ALA A 157 2.66 0.90 -16.20
N PHE A 158 2.28 1.16 -17.45
CA PHE A 158 1.16 2.04 -17.78
C PHE A 158 -0.17 1.53 -17.21
N ILE A 159 -0.46 0.24 -17.36
CA ILE A 159 -1.66 -0.40 -16.82
C ILE A 159 -1.69 -0.25 -15.30
N CYS A 160 -0.57 -0.49 -14.61
CA CYS A 160 -0.46 -0.30 -13.17
C CYS A 160 -0.89 1.11 -12.74
N ILE A 161 -0.33 2.12 -13.37
CA ILE A 161 -0.62 3.53 -13.06
C ILE A 161 -2.08 3.86 -13.37
N ALA A 162 -2.55 3.51 -14.57
CA ALA A 162 -3.90 3.80 -15.00
C ALA A 162 -4.95 3.16 -14.08
N PHE A 163 -4.84 1.85 -13.81
CA PHE A 163 -5.78 1.16 -12.94
C PHE A 163 -5.71 1.65 -11.49
N THR A 164 -4.53 1.99 -10.97
CA THR A 164 -4.40 2.59 -9.63
C THR A 164 -5.18 3.90 -9.53
N ILE A 165 -5.09 4.75 -10.55
CA ILE A 165 -5.78 6.05 -10.58
C ILE A 165 -7.29 5.85 -10.73
N PHE A 166 -7.73 5.06 -11.71
CA PHE A 166 -9.16 4.89 -12.00
C PHE A 166 -9.90 4.12 -10.90
N ALA A 167 -9.28 3.09 -10.34
CA ALA A 167 -9.88 2.30 -9.26
C ALA A 167 -9.65 2.91 -7.87
N ASN A 168 -8.86 3.99 -7.76
CA ASN A 168 -8.44 4.62 -6.52
C ASN A 168 -7.90 3.60 -5.49
N ASN A 169 -7.22 2.57 -6.00
CA ASN A 169 -6.72 1.46 -5.20
C ASN A 169 -5.43 0.88 -5.82
N ILE A 170 -4.35 0.89 -5.05
CA ILE A 170 -3.02 0.41 -5.47
C ILE A 170 -3.07 -1.08 -5.80
N ALA A 171 -3.80 -1.88 -5.02
CA ALA A 171 -3.90 -3.32 -5.25
C ALA A 171 -4.50 -3.64 -6.63
N ASN A 172 -5.55 -2.91 -7.04
CA ASN A 172 -6.17 -3.07 -8.36
C ASN A 172 -5.16 -2.78 -9.48
N GLY A 173 -4.34 -1.74 -9.32
CA GLY A 173 -3.28 -1.41 -10.27
C GLY A 173 -2.25 -2.52 -10.41
N ILE A 174 -1.73 -3.02 -9.30
CA ILE A 174 -0.72 -4.07 -9.28
C ILE A 174 -1.31 -5.39 -9.80
N CYS A 175 -2.50 -5.78 -9.33
CA CYS A 175 -3.17 -7.01 -9.78
C CYS A 175 -3.54 -6.98 -11.27
N ALA A 176 -3.75 -5.81 -11.87
CA ALA A 176 -3.94 -5.68 -13.32
C ALA A 176 -2.61 -5.74 -14.09
N ALA A 177 -1.56 -5.15 -13.53
CA ALA A 177 -0.25 -5.09 -14.17
C ALA A 177 0.46 -6.46 -14.25
N ILE A 178 0.34 -7.29 -13.22
CA ILE A 178 0.99 -8.61 -13.17
C ILE A 178 0.51 -9.54 -14.30
N PRO A 179 -0.79 -9.76 -14.51
CA PRO A 179 -1.27 -10.54 -15.67
C PRO A 179 -0.89 -9.90 -17.02
N ALA A 180 -0.93 -8.56 -17.11
CA ALA A 180 -0.52 -7.86 -18.33
C ALA A 180 0.96 -8.10 -18.63
N TYR A 181 1.85 -8.01 -17.65
CA TYR A 181 3.27 -8.33 -17.79
C TYR A 181 3.48 -9.77 -18.26
N PHE A 182 2.77 -10.70 -17.65
CA PHE A 182 2.84 -12.12 -18.02
C PHE A 182 2.43 -12.35 -19.49
N ILE A 183 1.31 -11.78 -19.93
CA ILE A 183 0.82 -11.87 -21.30
C ILE A 183 1.82 -11.24 -22.27
N MET A 184 2.36 -10.06 -21.97
CA MET A 184 3.32 -9.37 -22.82
C MET A 184 4.63 -10.14 -22.98
N LYS A 185 5.14 -10.76 -21.90
CA LYS A 185 6.36 -11.60 -21.97
C LYS A 185 6.13 -12.86 -22.79
N ILE A 186 4.96 -13.49 -22.70
CA ILE A 186 4.60 -14.64 -23.56
C ILE A 186 4.50 -14.20 -25.03
N ALA A 187 3.80 -13.10 -25.32
CA ALA A 187 3.62 -12.57 -26.66
C ALA A 187 4.96 -12.20 -27.32
N ALA A 188 5.91 -11.71 -26.55
CA ALA A 188 7.27 -11.40 -26.99
C ALA A 188 8.20 -12.62 -27.11
N GLY A 189 7.74 -13.83 -26.78
CA GLY A 189 8.57 -15.04 -26.77
C GLY A 189 9.60 -15.11 -25.66
N LYS A 190 9.55 -14.21 -24.68
CA LYS A 190 10.47 -14.10 -23.54
C LYS A 190 10.06 -14.97 -22.34
N VAL A 191 9.45 -16.14 -22.58
CA VAL A 191 8.92 -17.02 -21.53
C VAL A 191 10.01 -17.48 -20.55
N LYS A 192 11.25 -17.58 -20.97
CA LYS A 192 12.38 -17.97 -20.11
C LYS A 192 12.72 -16.94 -19.03
N GLU A 193 12.29 -15.71 -19.18
CA GLU A 193 12.45 -14.65 -18.19
C GLU A 193 11.39 -14.71 -17.09
N LEU A 194 10.34 -15.53 -17.26
CA LEU A 194 9.27 -15.69 -16.27
C LEU A 194 9.69 -16.65 -15.17
N SER A 195 9.72 -16.15 -13.94
CA SER A 195 9.92 -16.98 -12.75
C SER A 195 8.72 -17.92 -12.51
N PRO A 196 8.91 -19.14 -11.98
CA PRO A 196 7.80 -20.00 -11.54
C PRO A 196 6.84 -19.30 -10.57
N VAL A 197 7.34 -18.39 -9.74
CA VAL A 197 6.54 -17.59 -8.81
C VAL A 197 5.55 -16.70 -9.55
N MET A 198 5.88 -16.24 -10.78
CA MET A 198 5.00 -15.38 -11.58
C MET A 198 3.67 -16.06 -11.94
N TYR A 199 3.69 -17.38 -12.21
CA TYR A 199 2.47 -18.14 -12.48
C TYR A 199 1.53 -18.16 -11.29
N ILE A 200 2.08 -18.33 -10.09
CA ILE A 200 1.32 -18.29 -8.83
C ILE A 200 0.74 -16.87 -8.63
N MET A 201 1.56 -15.84 -8.83
CA MET A 201 1.13 -14.45 -8.68
C MET A 201 -0.01 -14.08 -9.65
N VAL A 202 0.07 -14.53 -10.91
CA VAL A 202 -1.01 -14.33 -11.88
C VAL A 202 -2.29 -15.00 -11.42
N ALA A 203 -2.21 -16.27 -10.96
CA ALA A 203 -3.38 -16.99 -10.44
C ALA A 203 -4.02 -16.26 -9.25
N VAL A 204 -3.20 -15.77 -8.32
CA VAL A 204 -3.65 -15.00 -7.15
C VAL A 204 -4.30 -13.68 -7.56
N CYS A 205 -3.72 -12.95 -8.52
CA CYS A 205 -4.30 -11.70 -9.01
C CYS A 205 -5.63 -11.92 -9.75
N LEU A 206 -5.75 -12.99 -10.55
CA LEU A 206 -7.01 -13.35 -11.20
C LEU A 206 -8.08 -13.75 -10.19
N LEU A 207 -7.71 -14.50 -9.15
CA LEU A 207 -8.61 -14.84 -8.06
C LEU A 207 -9.07 -13.59 -7.31
N TYR A 208 -8.17 -12.63 -7.06
CA TYR A 208 -8.52 -11.35 -6.45
C TYR A 208 -9.60 -10.61 -7.26
N PHE A 209 -9.46 -10.51 -8.58
CA PHE A 209 -10.51 -9.90 -9.42
C PHE A 209 -11.81 -10.70 -9.42
N TYR A 210 -11.73 -12.03 -9.38
CA TYR A 210 -12.94 -12.85 -9.26
C TYR A 210 -13.71 -12.59 -7.97
N THR A 211 -13.03 -12.26 -6.89
CA THR A 211 -13.68 -11.93 -5.60
C THR A 211 -14.26 -10.52 -5.53
N LEU A 212 -13.88 -9.66 -6.47
CA LEU A 212 -14.38 -8.28 -6.54
C LEU A 212 -15.69 -8.16 -7.37
N ILE A 213 -16.00 -9.16 -8.19
CA ILE A 213 -17.21 -9.26 -9.01
C ILE A 213 -18.31 -9.96 -8.22
#